data_56ebc15d72a972de5456d719babd3bef
#
_entry.id   56ebc15d72a972de5456d719babd3bef
#
_cell.length_a   1.000
_cell.length_b   1.000
_cell.length_c   1.000
_cell.angle_alpha   90.00
_cell.angle_beta   90.00
_cell.angle_gamma   90.00
#
_symmetry.space_group_name_H-M   'P 1'
#
loop_
_entity.id
_entity.type
_entity.pdbx_description
1 polymer ?
#
loop_
_entity_poly.entity_id
_entity_poly.type
_entity_poly.pdbx_seq_one_letter_code
_entity_poly.pdbx_strand_id
1 'polypeptide(L)'
;MIISIAAIVVTLSILVTFYTSSPRSEFLPEPKGSSLEFIATRLEVPWSIDVDSKGRIFFTERVGRVNMIDASGKVLNLFSKDVAKVGEAGMLGLALDPEFESNGYIYIYYTYSSNEGLFNRVSRVKIDNGLIREDILIDRIPAAEIHNGGRIKFGPDGRLYVATGDANNPMLAQDLSSLAGKILRLNKDGSIPDDNPFPNSYVYSYGHRNVQGLAWNPINKMLYATEHGPIANDELNIIKPGANYGWPYERCSEAKVYEQSLLCYAVSIAPSGATFATDGKYKGILFFATLRGEHVEMVTLDVSDPTKVVKMENFLSGLGRVRDVLYHDGYLYIATSNRDGRGIPSIEDDRIVRVRLG
;
A
#
# COMPACT_ATOMS: atom_id res chain seq x y z
N MET A 1 51.98 66.10 26.15
CA MET A 1 50.79 66.12 25.34
C MET A 1 50.38 64.66 25.22
N ILE A 2 49.48 64.20 26.13
CA ILE A 2 49.06 62.79 26.25
C ILE A 2 47.64 62.73 25.67
N ILE A 3 47.46 61.96 24.58
CA ILE A 3 46.16 61.72 23.94
C ILE A 3 45.59 60.41 24.52
N SER A 4 44.51 60.55 25.32
CA SER A 4 43.77 59.37 25.79
C SER A 4 42.80 58.93 24.70
N ILE A 5 42.93 57.66 24.33
CA ILE A 5 42.00 56.99 23.48
C ILE A 5 40.97 56.23 24.35
N ALA A 6 39.72 56.69 24.31
CA ALA A 6 38.60 56.01 24.97
C ALA A 6 38.10 54.86 24.04
N ALA A 7 38.16 53.64 24.51
CA ALA A 7 37.57 52.52 23.83
C ALA A 7 36.09 52.42 24.21
N ILE A 8 35.21 52.50 23.21
CA ILE A 8 33.78 52.27 23.38
C ILE A 8 33.54 50.76 23.19
N VAL A 9 33.16 50.09 24.26
CA VAL A 9 32.69 48.68 24.21
C VAL A 9 31.19 48.70 23.92
N VAL A 10 30.80 48.28 22.72
CA VAL A 10 29.41 48.04 22.36
C VAL A 10 29.05 46.64 22.73
N THR A 11 28.31 46.41 23.78
CA THR A 11 27.72 45.09 24.13
C THR A 11 26.47 44.88 23.30
N LEU A 12 26.56 43.93 22.35
CA LEU A 12 25.42 43.47 21.54
C LEU A 12 24.64 42.43 22.35
N SER A 13 23.50 42.82 22.94
CA SER A 13 22.58 41.89 23.59
C SER A 13 21.75 41.16 22.52
N ILE A 14 22.06 39.86 22.26
CA ILE A 14 21.23 39.02 21.40
C ILE A 14 20.04 38.56 22.23
N LEU A 15 18.87 39.10 21.97
CA LEU A 15 17.59 38.58 22.50
C LEU A 15 17.23 37.33 21.73
N VAL A 16 17.48 36.15 22.31
CA VAL A 16 16.99 34.86 21.77
C VAL A 16 15.56 34.69 22.25
N THR A 17 14.60 35.00 21.38
CA THR A 17 13.20 34.74 21.62
C THR A 17 12.95 33.23 21.34
N PHE A 18 12.81 32.43 22.40
CA PHE A 18 12.33 31.06 22.27
C PHE A 18 10.85 31.13 21.91
N TYR A 19 10.56 30.86 20.64
CA TYR A 19 9.21 30.52 20.22
C TYR A 19 8.91 29.10 20.74
N THR A 20 8.22 29.01 21.86
CA THR A 20 7.56 27.79 22.28
C THR A 20 6.33 27.63 21.40
N SER A 21 6.47 26.93 20.28
CA SER A 21 5.33 26.42 19.52
C SER A 21 4.68 25.33 20.35
N SER A 22 3.61 25.69 21.08
CA SER A 22 2.66 24.68 21.56
C SER A 22 2.17 23.87 20.36
N PRO A 23 2.08 22.52 20.45
CA PRO A 23 1.45 21.77 19.39
C PRO A 23 -0.02 22.19 19.34
N ARG A 24 -0.39 23.01 18.35
CA ARG A 24 -1.79 23.17 17.97
C ARG A 24 -2.28 21.81 17.51
N SER A 25 -3.07 21.14 18.31
CA SER A 25 -4.00 20.15 17.84
C SER A 25 -5.05 20.89 17.01
N GLU A 26 -4.73 21.23 15.77
CA GLU A 26 -5.76 21.60 14.82
C GLU A 26 -6.57 20.32 14.57
N PHE A 27 -7.75 20.26 15.16
CA PHE A 27 -8.79 19.34 14.77
C PHE A 27 -9.11 19.65 13.31
N LEU A 28 -8.56 18.82 12.40
CA LEU A 28 -8.95 18.85 10.99
C LEU A 28 -10.45 18.48 10.91
N PRO A 29 -11.21 19.10 10.02
CA PRO A 29 -12.63 18.87 9.95
C PRO A 29 -12.88 17.39 9.66
N GLU A 30 -13.55 16.72 10.59
CA GLU A 30 -14.11 15.39 10.33
C GLU A 30 -14.96 15.43 9.06
N PRO A 31 -14.98 14.34 8.26
CA PRO A 31 -15.91 14.23 7.14
C PRO A 31 -17.31 14.49 7.70
N LYS A 32 -17.96 15.56 7.26
CA LYS A 32 -19.23 16.01 7.82
C LYS A 32 -20.23 14.85 7.90
N GLY A 33 -20.45 14.33 9.11
CA GLY A 33 -21.49 13.35 9.40
C GLY A 33 -21.07 11.87 9.53
N SER A 34 -19.78 11.52 9.40
CA SER A 34 -19.30 10.13 9.61
C SER A 34 -18.45 10.03 10.86
N SER A 35 -18.87 9.18 11.81
CA SER A 35 -18.05 8.86 12.98
C SER A 35 -16.90 7.94 12.58
N LEU A 36 -15.68 8.28 12.98
CA LEU A 36 -14.52 7.39 12.90
C LEU A 36 -14.60 6.37 14.02
N GLU A 37 -14.63 5.08 13.67
CA GLU A 37 -14.67 3.99 14.62
C GLU A 37 -13.30 3.30 14.72
N PHE A 38 -12.77 3.14 15.94
CA PHE A 38 -11.56 2.39 16.21
C PHE A 38 -11.89 0.90 16.34
N ILE A 39 -11.39 0.08 15.41
CA ILE A 39 -11.67 -1.36 15.38
C ILE A 39 -10.60 -2.15 16.13
N ALA A 40 -9.32 -1.79 15.93
CA ALA A 40 -8.20 -2.37 16.66
C ALA A 40 -7.10 -1.34 16.84
N THR A 41 -6.39 -1.41 17.97
CA THR A 41 -5.28 -0.52 18.33
C THR A 41 -4.06 -1.32 18.79
N ARG A 42 -2.92 -0.67 18.92
CA ARG A 42 -1.65 -1.25 19.41
C ARG A 42 -1.15 -2.39 18.53
N LEU A 43 -1.36 -2.25 17.23
CA LEU A 43 -0.90 -3.18 16.22
C LEU A 43 0.56 -2.88 15.82
N GLU A 44 1.22 -3.84 15.15
CA GLU A 44 2.59 -3.68 14.67
C GLU A 44 2.65 -3.65 13.14
N VAL A 45 2.43 -2.46 12.58
CA VAL A 45 2.45 -2.20 11.14
C VAL A 45 1.47 -3.14 10.41
N PRO A 46 0.14 -2.99 10.62
CA PRO A 46 -0.86 -3.70 9.83
C PRO A 46 -0.68 -3.29 8.36
N TRP A 47 -0.32 -4.28 7.52
CA TRP A 47 0.16 -3.97 6.17
C TRP A 47 -0.93 -4.15 5.11
N SER A 48 -1.77 -5.14 5.24
CA SER A 48 -2.87 -5.45 4.31
C SER A 48 -4.10 -5.87 5.06
N ILE A 49 -5.27 -5.42 4.59
CA ILE A 49 -6.58 -5.73 5.15
C ILE A 49 -7.41 -6.43 4.08
N ASP A 50 -8.19 -7.45 4.48
CA ASP A 50 -9.30 -7.99 3.68
C ASP A 50 -10.47 -8.32 4.61
N VAL A 51 -11.68 -8.40 4.06
CA VAL A 51 -12.93 -8.64 4.83
C VAL A 51 -13.72 -9.73 4.14
N ASP A 52 -14.16 -10.72 4.88
CA ASP A 52 -15.00 -11.80 4.36
C ASP A 52 -16.50 -11.43 4.32
N SER A 53 -17.31 -12.30 3.77
CA SER A 53 -18.77 -12.09 3.63
C SER A 53 -19.51 -12.03 4.97
N LYS A 54 -18.87 -12.41 6.09
CA LYS A 54 -19.40 -12.33 7.45
C LYS A 54 -18.95 -11.08 8.19
N GLY A 55 -18.20 -10.19 7.53
CA GLY A 55 -17.68 -8.96 8.13
C GLY A 55 -16.49 -9.17 9.07
N ARG A 56 -15.86 -10.37 9.07
CA ARG A 56 -14.61 -10.59 9.81
C ARG A 56 -13.47 -9.96 9.05
N ILE A 57 -12.60 -9.23 9.75
CA ILE A 57 -11.48 -8.49 9.16
C ILE A 57 -10.23 -9.34 9.31
N PHE A 58 -9.57 -9.64 8.20
CA PHE A 58 -8.28 -10.32 8.15
C PHE A 58 -7.20 -9.32 7.84
N PHE A 59 -6.05 -9.43 8.50
CA PHE A 59 -4.95 -8.51 8.26
C PHE A 59 -3.60 -9.13 8.58
N THR A 60 -2.58 -8.65 7.89
CA THR A 60 -1.19 -8.97 8.17
C THR A 60 -0.58 -7.91 9.07
N GLU A 61 0.36 -8.31 9.93
CA GLU A 61 1.31 -7.41 10.55
C GLU A 61 2.71 -7.72 10.04
N ARG A 62 3.46 -6.68 9.69
CA ARG A 62 4.77 -6.79 9.03
C ARG A 62 5.75 -7.68 9.78
N VAL A 63 5.60 -7.83 11.08
CA VAL A 63 6.42 -8.69 11.94
C VAL A 63 6.23 -10.19 11.71
N GLY A 64 5.31 -10.60 10.82
CA GLY A 64 5.10 -12.00 10.44
C GLY A 64 3.82 -12.59 10.99
N ARG A 65 2.83 -11.80 11.39
CA ARG A 65 1.54 -12.28 11.91
C ARG A 65 0.45 -12.16 10.87
N VAL A 66 -0.42 -13.14 10.82
CA VAL A 66 -1.71 -13.10 10.14
C VAL A 66 -2.80 -13.19 11.20
N ASN A 67 -3.64 -12.19 11.25
CA ASN A 67 -4.64 -12.00 12.29
C ASN A 67 -6.05 -11.88 11.70
N MET A 68 -7.05 -12.09 12.56
CA MET A 68 -8.45 -11.85 12.27
C MET A 68 -9.09 -11.06 13.42
N ILE A 69 -9.96 -10.13 13.08
CA ILE A 69 -10.87 -9.49 14.05
C ILE A 69 -12.23 -10.14 13.87
N ASP A 70 -12.74 -10.73 14.93
CA ASP A 70 -14.05 -11.38 14.91
C ASP A 70 -15.21 -10.38 15.08
N ALA A 71 -16.44 -10.86 14.99
CA ALA A 71 -17.64 -10.04 15.13
C ALA A 71 -17.79 -9.35 16.50
N SER A 72 -17.05 -9.80 17.53
CA SER A 72 -17.01 -9.16 18.85
C SER A 72 -15.96 -8.03 18.94
N GLY A 73 -15.17 -7.82 17.88
CA GLY A 73 -14.04 -6.87 17.84
C GLY A 73 -12.74 -7.43 18.45
N LYS A 74 -12.69 -8.72 18.77
CA LYS A 74 -11.50 -9.35 19.34
C LYS A 74 -10.48 -9.69 18.24
N VAL A 75 -9.23 -9.27 18.45
CA VAL A 75 -8.11 -9.65 17.60
C VAL A 75 -7.62 -11.05 17.97
N LEU A 76 -7.60 -11.94 17.00
CA LEU A 76 -7.14 -13.32 17.11
C LEU A 76 -5.94 -13.50 16.17
N ASN A 77 -4.79 -13.96 16.70
CA ASN A 77 -3.70 -14.39 15.84
C ASN A 77 -4.05 -15.76 15.24
N LEU A 78 -4.14 -15.83 13.92
CA LEU A 78 -4.43 -17.07 13.21
C LEU A 78 -3.17 -17.93 13.08
N PHE A 79 -2.06 -17.30 12.70
CA PHE A 79 -0.74 -17.91 12.68
C PHE A 79 0.36 -16.86 12.59
N SER A 80 1.56 -17.29 12.93
CA SER A 80 2.78 -16.48 12.78
C SER A 80 3.80 -17.23 11.93
N LYS A 81 4.58 -16.46 11.16
CA LYS A 81 5.61 -16.97 10.27
C LYS A 81 6.90 -16.21 10.51
N ASP A 82 8.03 -16.92 10.48
CA ASP A 82 9.33 -16.26 10.47
C ASP A 82 9.54 -15.59 9.10
N VAL A 83 9.82 -14.29 9.14
CA VAL A 83 9.98 -13.41 7.97
C VAL A 83 11.22 -12.54 8.15
N ALA A 84 11.80 -12.09 7.04
CA ALA A 84 12.89 -11.12 7.08
C ALA A 84 12.37 -9.76 7.56
N LYS A 85 12.81 -9.31 8.75
CA LYS A 85 12.38 -8.05 9.41
C LYS A 85 13.39 -6.94 9.17
N VAL A 86 13.65 -6.60 7.92
CA VAL A 86 14.65 -5.61 7.53
C VAL A 86 14.03 -4.55 6.62
N GLY A 87 14.25 -3.29 6.93
CA GLY A 87 13.73 -2.17 6.14
C GLY A 87 12.21 -2.22 5.95
N GLU A 88 11.77 -2.34 4.70
CA GLU A 88 10.36 -2.47 4.30
C GLU A 88 9.90 -3.94 4.22
N ALA A 89 10.81 -4.89 4.34
CA ALA A 89 10.52 -6.32 4.24
C ALA A 89 9.69 -6.85 5.43
N GLY A 90 9.11 -8.02 5.26
CA GLY A 90 8.31 -8.67 6.29
C GLY A 90 7.11 -9.43 5.71
N MET A 91 6.07 -9.63 6.52
CA MET A 91 4.76 -10.09 6.07
C MET A 91 4.02 -8.88 5.49
N LEU A 92 3.71 -8.91 4.21
CA LEU A 92 3.15 -7.77 3.49
C LEU A 92 1.69 -8.03 3.08
N GLY A 93 1.45 -8.47 1.85
CA GLY A 93 0.11 -8.62 1.30
C GLY A 93 -0.69 -9.79 1.87
N LEU A 94 -2.00 -9.61 1.86
CA LEU A 94 -2.99 -10.64 2.16
C LEU A 94 -4.16 -10.50 1.19
N ALA A 95 -4.73 -11.62 0.75
CA ALA A 95 -6.00 -11.67 0.05
C ALA A 95 -6.75 -12.95 0.47
N LEU A 96 -8.05 -12.85 0.70
CA LEU A 96 -8.92 -14.00 0.87
C LEU A 96 -9.28 -14.58 -0.51
N ASP A 97 -9.41 -15.91 -0.58
CA ASP A 97 -9.93 -16.54 -1.79
C ASP A 97 -11.35 -16.00 -2.09
N PRO A 98 -11.72 -15.72 -3.34
CA PRO A 98 -13.10 -15.35 -3.68
C PRO A 98 -14.17 -16.33 -3.17
N GLU A 99 -13.78 -17.59 -2.93
CA GLU A 99 -14.63 -18.64 -2.37
C GLU A 99 -14.22 -18.99 -0.92
N PHE A 100 -13.68 -18.03 -0.18
CA PHE A 100 -13.11 -18.23 1.17
C PHE A 100 -14.07 -18.95 2.12
N GLU A 101 -15.35 -18.63 2.10
CA GLU A 101 -16.36 -19.25 2.97
C GLU A 101 -16.48 -20.77 2.76
N SER A 102 -16.17 -21.27 1.57
CA SER A 102 -16.22 -22.69 1.25
C SER A 102 -14.89 -23.40 1.38
N ASN A 103 -13.78 -22.72 1.03
CA ASN A 103 -12.47 -23.35 0.95
C ASN A 103 -11.47 -22.95 2.04
N GLY A 104 -11.67 -21.78 2.67
CA GLY A 104 -10.84 -21.26 3.77
C GLY A 104 -9.42 -20.86 3.37
N TYR A 105 -9.17 -20.62 2.08
CA TYR A 105 -7.83 -20.25 1.61
C TYR A 105 -7.54 -18.77 1.84
N ILE A 106 -6.34 -18.48 2.41
CA ILE A 106 -5.75 -17.16 2.57
C ILE A 106 -4.47 -17.13 1.73
N TYR A 107 -4.31 -16.10 0.92
CA TYR A 107 -3.08 -15.84 0.16
C TYR A 107 -2.26 -14.80 0.89
N ILE A 108 -0.94 -15.03 0.97
CA ILE A 108 0.00 -14.14 1.64
C ILE A 108 1.22 -13.87 0.76
N TYR A 109 1.75 -12.65 0.90
CA TYR A 109 3.02 -12.24 0.32
C TYR A 109 3.97 -11.87 1.46
N TYR A 110 5.17 -12.45 1.47
CA TYR A 110 6.15 -12.16 2.52
C TYR A 110 7.58 -12.26 2.02
N THR A 111 8.49 -11.59 2.75
CA THR A 111 9.92 -11.66 2.50
C THR A 111 10.58 -12.66 3.45
N TYR A 112 11.49 -13.47 2.94
CA TYR A 112 12.29 -14.39 3.73
C TYR A 112 13.78 -14.26 3.40
N SER A 113 14.64 -14.70 4.32
CA SER A 113 16.09 -14.76 4.13
C SER A 113 16.50 -16.17 3.72
N SER A 114 17.49 -16.27 2.83
CA SER A 114 18.20 -17.49 2.47
C SER A 114 19.70 -17.26 2.47
N ASN A 115 20.48 -18.32 2.24
CA ASN A 115 21.94 -18.18 2.07
C ASN A 115 22.34 -17.35 0.83
N GLU A 116 21.42 -17.15 -0.11
CA GLU A 116 21.63 -16.39 -1.34
C GLU A 116 21.13 -14.92 -1.24
N GLY A 117 20.50 -14.57 -0.13
CA GLY A 117 19.96 -13.23 0.10
C GLY A 117 18.48 -13.21 0.46
N LEU A 118 17.86 -12.06 0.22
CA LEU A 118 16.43 -11.84 0.47
C LEU A 118 15.61 -12.22 -0.77
N PHE A 119 14.48 -12.87 -0.53
CA PHE A 119 13.49 -13.17 -1.55
C PHE A 119 12.08 -12.93 -1.03
N ASN A 120 11.18 -12.53 -1.92
CA ASN A 120 9.77 -12.50 -1.66
C ASN A 120 9.11 -13.80 -2.15
N ARG A 121 7.99 -14.14 -1.52
CA ARG A 121 7.22 -15.35 -1.83
C ARG A 121 5.72 -15.07 -1.77
N VAL A 122 4.98 -15.70 -2.66
CA VAL A 122 3.52 -15.80 -2.62
C VAL A 122 3.14 -17.21 -2.21
N SER A 123 2.34 -17.34 -1.18
CA SER A 123 1.84 -18.63 -0.72
C SER A 123 0.33 -18.59 -0.52
N ARG A 124 -0.30 -19.76 -0.71
CA ARG A 124 -1.67 -20.02 -0.31
C ARG A 124 -1.65 -20.81 0.99
N VAL A 125 -2.41 -20.38 1.96
CA VAL A 125 -2.46 -20.98 3.30
C VAL A 125 -3.87 -21.43 3.61
N LYS A 126 -4.00 -22.61 4.23
CA LYS A 126 -5.24 -23.11 4.81
C LYS A 126 -4.99 -23.49 6.26
N ILE A 127 -5.92 -23.10 7.13
CA ILE A 127 -5.93 -23.51 8.55
C ILE A 127 -6.99 -24.61 8.69
N ASP A 128 -6.56 -25.81 8.99
CA ASP A 128 -7.43 -26.99 9.17
C ASP A 128 -7.18 -27.60 10.55
N ASN A 129 -8.18 -27.54 11.44
CA ASN A 129 -8.09 -28.07 12.81
C ASN A 129 -6.84 -27.59 13.58
N GLY A 130 -6.44 -26.31 13.40
CA GLY A 130 -5.26 -25.72 14.01
C GLY A 130 -3.94 -26.07 13.31
N LEU A 131 -3.96 -26.91 12.26
CA LEU A 131 -2.80 -27.17 11.43
C LEU A 131 -2.74 -26.20 10.26
N ILE A 132 -1.57 -25.61 10.05
CA ILE A 132 -1.31 -24.70 8.94
C ILE A 132 -0.74 -25.50 7.77
N ARG A 133 -1.44 -25.47 6.66
CA ARG A 133 -0.94 -25.99 5.38
C ARG A 133 -0.61 -24.83 4.47
N GLU A 134 0.59 -24.84 3.93
CA GLU A 134 1.09 -23.80 3.03
C GLU A 134 1.48 -24.41 1.69
N ASP A 135 0.89 -23.90 0.61
CA ASP A 135 1.29 -24.18 -0.76
C ASP A 135 2.05 -22.96 -1.29
N ILE A 136 3.29 -23.13 -1.69
CA ILE A 136 4.09 -22.07 -2.31
C ILE A 136 3.66 -21.94 -3.76
N LEU A 137 3.17 -20.75 -4.15
CA LEU A 137 2.67 -20.48 -5.50
C LEU A 137 3.75 -19.83 -6.39
N ILE A 138 4.44 -18.81 -5.87
CA ILE A 138 5.60 -18.19 -6.52
C ILE A 138 6.70 -18.07 -5.47
N ASP A 139 7.89 -18.52 -5.83
CA ASP A 139 9.07 -18.44 -4.98
C ASP A 139 10.17 -17.57 -5.61
N ARG A 140 11.12 -17.14 -4.79
CA ARG A 140 12.34 -16.47 -5.21
C ARG A 140 12.11 -15.21 -6.06
N ILE A 141 11.03 -14.47 -5.78
CA ILE A 141 10.88 -13.12 -6.32
C ILE A 141 12.01 -12.27 -5.71
N PRO A 142 12.84 -11.58 -6.48
CA PRO A 142 13.92 -10.76 -5.94
C PRO A 142 13.41 -9.77 -4.87
N ALA A 143 14.15 -9.63 -3.78
CA ALA A 143 13.82 -8.77 -2.65
C ALA A 143 15.03 -7.98 -2.16
N ALA A 144 14.80 -6.88 -1.46
CA ALA A 144 15.80 -6.08 -0.80
C ALA A 144 15.25 -5.48 0.50
N GLU A 145 16.05 -4.64 1.17
CA GLU A 145 15.58 -3.87 2.32
C GLU A 145 14.44 -2.89 1.96
N ILE A 146 14.40 -2.46 0.71
CA ILE A 146 13.38 -1.54 0.17
C ILE A 146 12.84 -2.06 -1.15
N HIS A 147 11.69 -1.52 -1.59
CA HIS A 147 11.04 -1.80 -2.87
C HIS A 147 10.66 -3.28 -3.05
N ASN A 148 9.95 -3.82 -2.08
CA ASN A 148 9.46 -5.20 -2.16
C ASN A 148 8.07 -5.32 -2.80
N GLY A 149 7.39 -4.20 -3.10
CA GLY A 149 6.00 -4.22 -3.54
C GLY A 149 5.09 -4.83 -2.46
N GLY A 150 4.49 -5.96 -2.76
CA GLY A 150 3.85 -6.82 -1.77
C GLY A 150 2.33 -6.83 -1.82
N ARG A 151 1.67 -5.94 -2.56
CA ARG A 151 0.22 -5.95 -2.69
C ARG A 151 -0.23 -7.14 -3.51
N ILE A 152 -1.14 -7.94 -2.96
CA ILE A 152 -1.81 -9.02 -3.68
C ILE A 152 -3.32 -8.80 -3.63
N LYS A 153 -4.02 -9.09 -4.71
CA LYS A 153 -5.48 -8.95 -4.79
C LYS A 153 -6.07 -9.79 -5.91
N PHE A 154 -7.26 -10.34 -5.67
CA PHE A 154 -8.00 -11.02 -6.74
C PHE A 154 -8.65 -10.02 -7.68
N GLY A 155 -8.50 -10.25 -8.98
CA GLY A 155 -9.20 -9.51 -10.02
C GLY A 155 -10.61 -10.03 -10.26
N PRO A 156 -11.44 -9.26 -10.99
CA PRO A 156 -12.79 -9.69 -11.35
C PRO A 156 -12.82 -10.92 -12.27
N ASP A 157 -11.67 -11.30 -12.82
CA ASP A 157 -11.43 -12.50 -13.62
C ASP A 157 -11.11 -13.75 -12.76
N GLY A 158 -11.10 -13.61 -11.42
CA GLY A 158 -10.79 -14.65 -10.47
C GLY A 158 -9.31 -15.05 -10.42
N ARG A 159 -8.42 -14.27 -11.02
CA ARG A 159 -6.96 -14.44 -10.96
C ARG A 159 -6.37 -13.64 -9.83
N LEU A 160 -5.26 -14.13 -9.25
CA LEU A 160 -4.49 -13.39 -8.27
C LEU A 160 -3.49 -12.48 -8.99
N TYR A 161 -3.53 -11.19 -8.67
CA TYR A 161 -2.55 -10.20 -9.12
C TYR A 161 -1.59 -9.89 -7.98
N VAL A 162 -0.31 -9.79 -8.31
CA VAL A 162 0.79 -9.60 -7.36
C VAL A 162 1.65 -8.45 -7.82
N ALA A 163 1.72 -7.39 -7.01
CA ALA A 163 2.58 -6.26 -7.26
C ALA A 163 3.95 -6.48 -6.62
N THR A 164 5.01 -6.36 -7.39
CA THR A 164 6.40 -6.49 -6.93
C THR A 164 7.14 -5.17 -7.09
N GLY A 165 8.16 -4.94 -6.26
CA GLY A 165 9.09 -3.83 -6.42
C GLY A 165 10.34 -4.24 -7.21
N ASP A 166 11.15 -3.27 -7.58
CA ASP A 166 12.41 -3.47 -8.33
C ASP A 166 13.53 -4.08 -7.47
N ALA A 167 13.26 -4.39 -6.19
CA ALA A 167 14.25 -4.93 -5.24
C ALA A 167 15.51 -4.06 -5.14
N ASN A 168 15.36 -2.74 -5.20
CA ASN A 168 16.47 -1.77 -5.21
C ASN A 168 17.48 -1.97 -6.35
N ASN A 169 17.07 -2.66 -7.40
CA ASN A 169 17.80 -2.82 -8.66
C ASN A 169 16.91 -2.41 -9.85
N PRO A 170 16.94 -1.14 -10.24
CA PRO A 170 16.02 -0.58 -11.22
C PRO A 170 15.99 -1.32 -12.56
N MET A 171 17.10 -1.92 -12.97
CA MET A 171 17.20 -2.63 -14.25
C MET A 171 16.35 -3.91 -14.30
N LEU A 172 16.07 -4.52 -13.16
CA LEU A 172 15.19 -5.70 -13.09
C LEU A 172 13.76 -5.39 -13.55
N ALA A 173 13.32 -4.13 -13.44
CA ALA A 173 11.98 -3.73 -13.89
C ALA A 173 11.78 -3.92 -15.40
N GLN A 174 12.85 -3.80 -16.20
CA GLN A 174 12.81 -3.98 -17.66
C GLN A 174 13.15 -5.40 -18.11
N ASP A 175 13.72 -6.22 -17.23
CA ASP A 175 14.05 -7.62 -17.54
C ASP A 175 12.82 -8.51 -17.39
N LEU A 176 12.26 -9.00 -18.50
CA LEU A 176 11.08 -9.88 -18.51
C LEU A 176 11.36 -11.29 -17.93
N SER A 177 12.62 -11.68 -17.75
CA SER A 177 13.00 -12.91 -17.07
C SER A 177 12.98 -12.78 -15.55
N SER A 178 12.97 -11.54 -15.03
CA SER A 178 12.87 -11.22 -13.60
C SER A 178 11.43 -10.98 -13.18
N LEU A 179 11.08 -11.40 -11.96
CA LEU A 179 9.79 -11.12 -11.34
C LEU A 179 9.77 -9.82 -10.52
N ALA A 180 10.89 -9.08 -10.47
CA ALA A 180 10.98 -7.79 -9.78
C ALA A 180 10.53 -6.63 -10.67
N GLY A 181 9.86 -5.62 -10.09
CA GLY A 181 9.36 -4.45 -10.81
C GLY A 181 8.24 -4.77 -11.80
N LYS A 182 7.30 -5.61 -11.37
CA LYS A 182 6.21 -6.17 -12.18
C LYS A 182 4.86 -6.09 -11.48
N ILE A 183 3.81 -6.20 -12.26
CA ILE A 183 2.56 -6.78 -11.79
C ILE A 183 2.50 -8.18 -12.40
N LEU A 184 2.37 -9.19 -11.55
CA LEU A 184 2.24 -10.60 -11.92
C LEU A 184 0.78 -11.03 -11.87
N ARG A 185 0.40 -12.04 -12.65
CA ARG A 185 -0.96 -12.60 -12.66
C ARG A 185 -0.88 -14.12 -12.71
N LEU A 186 -1.59 -14.80 -11.82
CA LEU A 186 -1.57 -16.26 -11.68
C LEU A 186 -2.96 -16.81 -11.35
N ASN A 187 -3.14 -18.09 -11.62
CA ASN A 187 -4.30 -18.86 -11.20
C ASN A 187 -4.27 -19.09 -9.66
N LYS A 188 -5.40 -19.44 -9.07
CA LYS A 188 -5.53 -19.74 -7.63
C LYS A 188 -4.60 -20.87 -7.14
N ASP A 189 -4.22 -21.77 -8.02
CA ASP A 189 -3.33 -22.90 -7.74
C ASP A 189 -1.83 -22.60 -8.00
N GLY A 190 -1.51 -21.39 -8.45
CA GLY A 190 -0.16 -20.95 -8.76
C GLY A 190 0.25 -21.18 -10.20
N SER A 191 -0.56 -21.83 -11.04
CA SER A 191 -0.26 -22.01 -12.46
C SER A 191 -0.35 -20.67 -13.22
N ILE A 192 0.36 -20.59 -14.33
CA ILE A 192 0.35 -19.42 -15.23
C ILE A 192 -0.95 -19.46 -16.06
N PRO A 193 -1.74 -18.39 -16.09
CA PRO A 193 -2.89 -18.28 -16.98
C PRO A 193 -2.48 -18.33 -18.47
N ASP A 194 -3.21 -19.09 -19.28
CA ASP A 194 -2.94 -19.23 -20.72
C ASP A 194 -3.11 -17.90 -21.49
N ASP A 195 -3.93 -16.99 -20.93
CA ASP A 195 -4.23 -15.68 -21.48
C ASP A 195 -3.35 -14.54 -20.92
N ASN A 196 -2.23 -14.87 -20.26
CA ASN A 196 -1.23 -13.88 -19.88
C ASN A 196 -0.54 -13.28 -21.12
N PRO A 197 -0.17 -11.98 -21.09
CA PRO A 197 0.36 -11.28 -22.27
C PRO A 197 1.71 -11.83 -22.75
N PHE A 198 2.47 -12.48 -21.87
CA PHE A 198 3.76 -13.10 -22.20
C PHE A 198 3.64 -14.62 -22.02
N PRO A 199 3.91 -15.44 -23.05
CA PRO A 199 3.79 -16.89 -22.98
C PRO A 199 4.65 -17.50 -21.87
N ASN A 200 4.07 -18.41 -21.10
CA ASN A 200 4.75 -19.09 -19.98
C ASN A 200 5.34 -18.14 -18.92
N SER A 201 4.77 -16.95 -18.74
CA SER A 201 5.23 -15.96 -17.79
C SER A 201 4.11 -15.47 -16.87
N TYR A 202 4.44 -15.25 -15.60
CA TYR A 202 3.53 -14.58 -14.66
C TYR A 202 3.38 -13.08 -14.95
N VAL A 203 4.28 -12.48 -15.73
CA VAL A 203 4.31 -11.04 -15.97
C VAL A 203 3.03 -10.58 -16.69
N TYR A 204 2.29 -9.66 -16.03
CA TYR A 204 1.12 -9.00 -16.60
C TYR A 204 1.47 -7.61 -17.13
N SER A 205 2.27 -6.83 -16.39
CA SER A 205 2.88 -5.57 -16.82
C SER A 205 4.28 -5.43 -16.20
N TYR A 206 5.10 -4.54 -16.73
CA TYR A 206 6.49 -4.39 -16.32
C TYR A 206 6.96 -2.93 -16.38
N GLY A 207 8.20 -2.69 -15.96
CA GLY A 207 8.73 -1.32 -15.90
C GLY A 207 8.21 -0.55 -14.69
N HIS A 208 7.95 -1.25 -13.57
CA HIS A 208 7.49 -0.68 -12.32
C HIS A 208 8.62 -0.54 -11.30
N ARG A 209 8.55 0.51 -10.46
CA ARG A 209 9.51 0.72 -9.38
C ARG A 209 9.09 0.03 -8.08
N ASN A 210 7.94 0.42 -7.53
CA ASN A 210 7.47 -0.12 -6.25
C ASN A 210 5.96 0.08 -6.10
N VAL A 211 5.19 -0.82 -6.69
CA VAL A 211 3.73 -0.81 -6.67
C VAL A 211 3.23 -1.31 -5.31
N GLN A 212 2.38 -0.54 -4.62
CA GLN A 212 1.85 -0.90 -3.30
C GLN A 212 0.32 -0.93 -3.20
N GLY A 213 -0.41 -0.50 -4.22
CA GLY A 213 -1.86 -0.59 -4.28
C GLY A 213 -2.36 -1.15 -5.60
N LEU A 214 -3.43 -1.94 -5.54
CA LEU A 214 -4.15 -2.47 -6.71
C LEU A 214 -5.64 -2.31 -6.45
N ALA A 215 -6.39 -1.76 -7.42
CA ALA A 215 -7.82 -1.60 -7.32
C ALA A 215 -8.51 -1.70 -8.69
N TRP A 216 -9.62 -2.45 -8.76
CA TRP A 216 -10.45 -2.52 -9.96
C TRP A 216 -11.64 -1.55 -9.85
N ASN A 217 -11.80 -0.73 -10.87
CA ASN A 217 -12.98 0.12 -10.97
C ASN A 217 -14.22 -0.77 -11.17
N PRO A 218 -15.23 -0.67 -10.31
CA PRO A 218 -16.41 -1.54 -10.37
C PRO A 218 -17.28 -1.30 -11.62
N ILE A 219 -17.11 -0.15 -12.30
CA ILE A 219 -17.92 0.26 -13.47
C ILE A 219 -17.30 -0.31 -14.75
N ASN A 220 -16.02 -0.02 -15.02
CA ASN A 220 -15.36 -0.36 -16.28
C ASN A 220 -14.40 -1.55 -16.19
N LYS A 221 -14.17 -2.09 -14.98
CA LYS A 221 -13.28 -3.24 -14.69
C LYS A 221 -11.79 -2.99 -14.95
N MET A 222 -11.37 -1.76 -15.21
CA MET A 222 -9.97 -1.41 -15.38
C MET A 222 -9.23 -1.53 -14.05
N LEU A 223 -7.98 -2.01 -14.13
CA LEU A 223 -7.07 -2.09 -12.99
C LEU A 223 -6.31 -0.78 -12.83
N TYR A 224 -6.31 -0.25 -11.61
CA TYR A 224 -5.52 0.91 -11.20
C TYR A 224 -4.46 0.47 -10.18
N ALA A 225 -3.29 1.08 -10.25
CA ALA A 225 -2.20 0.80 -9.33
C ALA A 225 -1.58 2.10 -8.81
N THR A 226 -1.25 2.11 -7.52
CA THR A 226 -0.44 3.16 -6.90
C THR A 226 1.00 2.74 -6.84
N GLU A 227 1.92 3.66 -7.15
CA GLU A 227 3.34 3.37 -7.27
C GLU A 227 4.20 4.47 -6.66
N HIS A 228 5.24 4.07 -5.92
CA HIS A 228 6.21 5.01 -5.37
C HIS A 228 7.25 5.41 -6.40
N GLY A 229 7.39 6.70 -6.65
CA GLY A 229 8.50 7.29 -7.37
C GLY A 229 9.80 7.36 -6.55
N PRO A 230 10.93 7.85 -7.14
CA PRO A 230 12.23 7.87 -6.45
C PRO A 230 12.33 8.94 -5.33
N ILE A 231 12.12 10.21 -5.62
CA ILE A 231 12.18 11.32 -4.64
C ILE A 231 10.85 12.06 -4.62
N ALA A 232 10.25 12.17 -5.77
CA ALA A 232 8.92 12.62 -6.13
C ALA A 232 8.44 11.69 -7.23
N ASN A 233 7.45 12.13 -8.02
CA ASN A 233 6.92 11.36 -9.14
C ASN A 233 6.28 10.03 -8.68
N ASP A 234 5.60 10.04 -7.55
CA ASP A 234 4.67 8.97 -7.20
C ASP A 234 3.54 8.96 -8.23
N GLU A 235 3.00 7.78 -8.53
CA GLU A 235 2.10 7.59 -9.65
C GLU A 235 0.79 6.90 -9.25
N LEU A 236 -0.27 7.28 -9.95
CA LEU A 236 -1.46 6.47 -10.13
C LEU A 236 -1.49 6.02 -11.59
N ASN A 237 -1.46 4.73 -11.82
CA ASN A 237 -1.40 4.11 -13.13
C ASN A 237 -2.69 3.36 -13.47
N ILE A 238 -3.12 3.40 -14.74
CA ILE A 238 -4.09 2.44 -15.29
C ILE A 238 -3.31 1.30 -15.90
N ILE A 239 -3.50 0.09 -15.41
CA ILE A 239 -2.70 -1.07 -15.78
C ILE A 239 -3.30 -1.81 -16.97
N LYS A 240 -2.49 -1.98 -18.01
CA LYS A 240 -2.81 -2.69 -19.25
C LYS A 240 -1.96 -3.96 -19.37
N PRO A 241 -2.51 -5.06 -19.88
CA PRO A 241 -1.75 -6.28 -20.10
C PRO A 241 -0.61 -6.05 -21.12
N GLY A 242 0.58 -6.55 -20.80
CA GLY A 242 1.78 -6.47 -21.64
C GLY A 242 2.46 -5.10 -21.70
N ALA A 243 1.91 -4.09 -21.03
CA ALA A 243 2.42 -2.73 -21.10
C ALA A 243 3.69 -2.52 -20.26
N ASN A 244 4.54 -1.59 -20.72
CA ASN A 244 5.76 -1.13 -20.05
C ASN A 244 5.54 0.27 -19.48
N TYR A 245 5.75 0.45 -18.17
CA TYR A 245 5.59 1.71 -17.44
C TYR A 245 6.87 2.53 -17.30
N GLY A 246 7.92 2.12 -17.98
CA GLY A 246 9.12 2.93 -18.29
C GLY A 246 10.20 2.98 -17.21
N TRP A 247 9.94 2.59 -15.96
CA TRP A 247 10.99 2.60 -14.94
C TRP A 247 12.15 1.67 -15.31
N PRO A 248 13.44 2.11 -15.22
CA PRO A 248 13.91 3.39 -14.71
C PRO A 248 14.14 4.47 -15.79
N TYR A 249 13.82 4.22 -17.05
CA TYR A 249 14.19 5.09 -18.17
C TYR A 249 13.32 6.35 -18.28
N GLU A 250 12.04 6.22 -17.99
CA GLU A 250 11.10 7.34 -17.96
C GLU A 250 10.38 7.39 -16.61
N ARG A 251 9.85 8.55 -16.26
CA ARG A 251 9.16 8.81 -15.00
C ARG A 251 7.94 9.64 -15.29
N CYS A 252 6.81 9.25 -14.69
CA CYS A 252 5.61 10.06 -14.69
C CYS A 252 5.22 10.62 -16.07
N SER A 253 4.92 11.92 -16.06
CA SER A 253 4.46 12.68 -17.21
C SER A 253 5.53 12.92 -18.31
N GLU A 254 6.75 12.52 -18.09
CA GLU A 254 7.81 12.60 -19.11
C GLU A 254 7.77 11.44 -20.10
N ALA A 255 6.93 10.44 -19.86
CA ALA A 255 6.80 9.26 -20.70
C ALA A 255 6.38 9.64 -22.13
N LYS A 256 7.22 9.27 -23.09
CA LYS A 256 6.99 9.48 -24.53
C LYS A 256 6.90 8.18 -25.30
N VAL A 257 7.51 7.13 -24.76
CA VAL A 257 7.64 5.81 -25.40
C VAL A 257 6.88 4.76 -24.61
N TYR A 258 6.74 4.95 -23.30
CA TYR A 258 6.10 4.02 -22.38
C TYR A 258 4.70 4.46 -22.00
N GLU A 259 3.99 3.65 -21.23
CA GLU A 259 2.65 4.00 -20.73
C GLU A 259 2.73 5.19 -19.76
N GLN A 260 1.85 6.15 -19.95
CA GLN A 260 1.77 7.33 -19.11
C GLN A 260 0.98 7.05 -17.83
N SER A 261 1.44 7.61 -16.71
CA SER A 261 0.66 7.63 -15.49
C SER A 261 -0.61 8.49 -15.64
N LEU A 262 -1.70 8.05 -15.02
CA LEU A 262 -2.93 8.83 -14.92
C LEU A 262 -2.73 10.08 -14.06
N LEU A 263 -2.01 9.95 -12.96
CA LEU A 263 -1.59 11.03 -12.07
C LEU A 263 -0.12 10.90 -11.74
N CYS A 264 0.55 12.04 -11.65
CA CYS A 264 1.92 12.18 -11.23
C CYS A 264 2.02 13.22 -10.12
N TYR A 265 2.57 12.83 -8.98
CA TYR A 265 2.71 13.68 -7.81
C TYR A 265 4.09 14.32 -7.77
N ALA A 266 4.15 15.65 -7.97
CA ALA A 266 5.39 16.43 -7.92
C ALA A 266 6.03 16.44 -6.51
N VAL A 267 5.23 16.20 -5.47
CA VAL A 267 5.69 16.02 -4.10
C VAL A 267 5.32 14.61 -3.68
N SER A 268 6.28 13.86 -3.15
CA SER A 268 6.05 12.47 -2.75
C SER A 268 5.03 12.38 -1.61
N ILE A 269 3.99 11.61 -1.85
CA ILE A 269 2.96 11.23 -0.87
C ILE A 269 3.10 9.77 -0.41
N ALA A 270 3.94 8.98 -1.10
CA ALA A 270 4.14 7.55 -0.90
C ALA A 270 2.79 6.78 -0.89
N PRO A 271 2.09 6.69 -2.05
CA PRO A 271 0.77 6.09 -2.15
C PRO A 271 0.86 4.57 -1.96
N SER A 272 -0.06 3.99 -1.19
CA SER A 272 -0.04 2.58 -0.81
C SER A 272 -1.38 1.90 -1.16
N GLY A 273 -1.96 1.10 -0.26
CA GLY A 273 -3.18 0.36 -0.53
C GLY A 273 -4.30 1.19 -1.15
N ALA A 274 -5.03 0.60 -2.10
CA ALA A 274 -6.05 1.27 -2.88
C ALA A 274 -7.34 0.44 -2.98
N THR A 275 -8.48 1.12 -3.08
CA THR A 275 -9.79 0.50 -3.23
C THR A 275 -10.76 1.43 -3.96
N PHE A 276 -11.68 0.86 -4.73
CA PHE A 276 -12.86 1.60 -5.21
C PHE A 276 -14.06 1.32 -4.30
N ALA A 277 -14.89 2.32 -4.09
CA ALA A 277 -16.22 2.06 -3.57
C ALA A 277 -17.07 1.35 -4.64
N THR A 278 -17.71 0.24 -4.24
CA THR A 278 -18.43 -0.64 -5.17
C THR A 278 -19.92 -0.30 -5.29
N ASP A 279 -20.46 0.47 -4.37
CA ASP A 279 -21.88 0.81 -4.27
C ASP A 279 -22.10 2.19 -3.60
N GLY A 280 -23.37 2.54 -3.36
CA GLY A 280 -23.76 3.79 -2.72
C GLY A 280 -23.38 5.05 -3.52
N LYS A 281 -23.40 6.19 -2.86
CA LYS A 281 -23.10 7.51 -3.47
C LYS A 281 -21.65 7.68 -3.91
N TYR A 282 -20.75 6.86 -3.38
CA TYR A 282 -19.32 6.87 -3.73
C TYR A 282 -18.93 5.83 -4.77
N LYS A 283 -19.89 5.09 -5.34
CA LYS A 283 -19.61 4.06 -6.36
C LYS A 283 -18.74 4.59 -7.49
N GLY A 284 -17.61 3.91 -7.74
CA GLY A 284 -16.63 4.31 -8.76
C GLY A 284 -15.63 5.39 -8.32
N ILE A 285 -15.71 5.86 -7.06
CA ILE A 285 -14.69 6.71 -6.45
C ILE A 285 -13.53 5.84 -5.97
N LEU A 286 -12.31 6.24 -6.33
CA LEU A 286 -11.07 5.61 -5.86
C LEU A 286 -10.61 6.26 -4.56
N PHE A 287 -10.29 5.42 -3.58
CA PHE A 287 -9.59 5.80 -2.35
C PHE A 287 -8.24 5.11 -2.30
N PHE A 288 -7.20 5.81 -1.89
CA PHE A 288 -5.93 5.17 -1.59
C PHE A 288 -5.21 5.81 -0.41
N ALA A 289 -4.44 4.98 0.27
CA ALA A 289 -3.64 5.33 1.42
C ALA A 289 -2.39 6.10 1.02
N THR A 290 -1.98 7.08 1.82
CA THR A 290 -0.71 7.79 1.64
C THR A 290 0.13 7.71 2.92
N LEU A 291 1.36 7.20 2.78
CA LEU A 291 2.26 7.04 3.93
C LEU A 291 2.93 8.36 4.31
N ARG A 292 3.47 9.07 3.34
CA ARG A 292 4.14 10.35 3.55
C ARG A 292 3.16 11.52 3.49
N GLY A 293 2.08 11.37 2.74
CA GLY A 293 0.99 12.35 2.69
C GLY A 293 0.15 12.37 3.96
N GLU A 294 0.16 11.27 4.74
CA GLU A 294 -0.56 11.14 6.02
C GLU A 294 -2.08 11.37 5.93
N HIS A 295 -2.65 10.96 4.80
CA HIS A 295 -4.09 11.06 4.55
C HIS A 295 -4.58 9.91 3.66
N VAL A 296 -5.88 9.76 3.58
CA VAL A 296 -6.55 9.00 2.53
C VAL A 296 -6.86 9.95 1.38
N GLU A 297 -6.31 9.68 0.21
CA GLU A 297 -6.62 10.40 -1.02
C GLU A 297 -7.91 9.85 -1.63
N MET A 298 -8.80 10.76 -2.07
CA MET A 298 -10.02 10.44 -2.79
C MET A 298 -9.95 11.00 -4.20
N VAL A 299 -10.10 10.13 -5.21
CA VAL A 299 -10.01 10.50 -6.62
C VAL A 299 -11.34 10.21 -7.31
N THR A 300 -11.95 11.23 -7.86
CA THR A 300 -13.14 11.13 -8.72
C THR A 300 -12.69 11.10 -10.18
N LEU A 301 -13.07 10.04 -10.87
CA LEU A 301 -12.82 9.86 -12.31
C LEU A 301 -14.03 10.32 -13.11
N ASP A 302 -13.81 10.73 -14.35
CA ASP A 302 -14.90 10.99 -15.29
C ASP A 302 -15.63 9.68 -15.63
N VAL A 303 -16.94 9.67 -15.55
CA VAL A 303 -17.76 8.48 -15.78
C VAL A 303 -17.70 8.02 -17.23
N SER A 304 -17.56 8.97 -18.16
CA SER A 304 -17.49 8.70 -19.60
C SER A 304 -16.09 8.41 -20.11
N ASP A 305 -15.06 8.92 -19.39
CA ASP A 305 -13.65 8.74 -19.72
C ASP A 305 -12.83 8.47 -18.44
N PRO A 306 -12.67 7.20 -18.04
CA PRO A 306 -11.97 6.84 -16.81
C PRO A 306 -10.47 7.15 -16.84
N THR A 307 -9.95 7.64 -17.96
CA THR A 307 -8.58 8.17 -18.06
C THR A 307 -8.48 9.64 -17.65
N LYS A 308 -9.59 10.26 -17.23
CA LYS A 308 -9.63 11.63 -16.74
C LYS A 308 -9.97 11.69 -15.27
N VAL A 309 -9.14 12.42 -14.53
CA VAL A 309 -9.42 12.79 -13.15
C VAL A 309 -10.23 14.08 -13.13
N VAL A 310 -11.41 14.04 -12.50
CA VAL A 310 -12.30 15.20 -12.32
C VAL A 310 -11.94 15.95 -11.05
N LYS A 311 -11.62 15.23 -9.96
CA LYS A 311 -11.36 15.83 -8.66
C LYS A 311 -10.44 14.96 -7.82
N MET A 312 -9.62 15.61 -6.99
CA MET A 312 -8.78 14.99 -5.97
C MET A 312 -9.02 15.69 -4.64
N GLU A 313 -9.12 14.94 -3.57
CA GLU A 313 -9.38 15.49 -2.22
C GLU A 313 -8.67 14.66 -1.14
N ASN A 314 -8.15 15.34 -0.14
CA ASN A 314 -7.79 14.70 1.12
C ASN A 314 -9.08 14.31 1.85
N PHE A 315 -9.47 13.04 1.75
CA PHE A 315 -10.72 12.54 2.32
C PHE A 315 -10.67 12.47 3.84
N LEU A 316 -9.58 11.93 4.38
CA LEU A 316 -9.37 11.77 5.82
C LEU A 316 -7.90 11.91 6.17
N SER A 317 -7.59 12.73 7.16
CA SER A 317 -6.24 12.93 7.69
C SER A 317 -6.24 12.88 9.23
N GLY A 318 -5.08 13.07 9.85
CA GLY A 318 -4.95 13.05 11.31
C GLY A 318 -4.71 11.66 11.92
N LEU A 319 -4.58 10.62 11.08
CA LEU A 319 -4.21 9.27 11.51
C LEU A 319 -2.68 9.01 11.42
N GLY A 320 -1.91 9.99 10.94
CA GLY A 320 -0.52 9.80 10.56
C GLY A 320 -0.39 9.00 9.27
N ARG A 321 0.63 8.16 9.17
CA ARG A 321 0.95 7.35 7.99
C ARG A 321 -0.13 6.30 7.74
N VAL A 322 -0.83 6.42 6.61
CA VAL A 322 -1.87 5.46 6.20
C VAL A 322 -1.26 4.42 5.26
N ARG A 323 -1.44 3.12 5.59
CA ARG A 323 -0.85 1.99 4.86
C ARG A 323 -1.81 1.33 3.89
N ASP A 324 -3.04 1.09 4.33
CA ASP A 324 -4.02 0.36 3.52
C ASP A 324 -5.40 0.93 3.68
N VAL A 325 -6.19 0.82 2.63
CA VAL A 325 -7.61 1.15 2.61
C VAL A 325 -8.39 0.06 1.89
N LEU A 326 -9.55 -0.30 2.44
CA LEU A 326 -10.46 -1.27 1.87
C LEU A 326 -11.91 -0.79 2.00
N TYR A 327 -12.63 -0.71 0.89
CA TYR A 327 -14.07 -0.51 0.89
C TYR A 327 -14.79 -1.85 1.04
N HIS A 328 -15.71 -1.93 2.00
CA HIS A 328 -16.57 -3.09 2.17
C HIS A 328 -17.88 -2.66 2.84
N ASP A 329 -19.01 -3.00 2.21
CA ASP A 329 -20.38 -2.82 2.73
C ASP A 329 -20.67 -1.43 3.31
N GLY A 330 -20.38 -0.38 2.52
CA GLY A 330 -20.61 1.02 2.90
C GLY A 330 -19.60 1.60 3.88
N TYR A 331 -18.57 0.87 4.26
CA TYR A 331 -17.48 1.33 5.11
C TYR A 331 -16.15 1.39 4.38
N LEU A 332 -15.33 2.38 4.72
CA LEU A 332 -13.93 2.43 4.37
C LEU A 332 -13.11 2.01 5.60
N TYR A 333 -12.44 0.88 5.52
CA TYR A 333 -11.48 0.39 6.52
C TYR A 333 -10.12 0.96 6.20
N ILE A 334 -9.37 1.36 7.24
CA ILE A 334 -8.11 2.08 7.11
C ILE A 334 -7.10 1.50 8.10
N ALA A 335 -5.92 1.09 7.63
CA ALA A 335 -4.80 0.67 8.47
C ALA A 335 -3.72 1.75 8.52
N THR A 336 -3.19 2.05 9.72
CA THR A 336 -2.06 2.97 9.89
C THR A 336 -0.70 2.24 9.88
N SER A 337 0.38 3.00 9.77
CA SER A 337 1.76 2.50 9.72
C SER A 337 2.74 3.45 10.42
N ASN A 338 2.35 3.97 11.58
CA ASN A 338 3.15 4.95 12.33
C ASN A 338 4.37 4.31 13.00
N ARG A 339 4.34 2.96 13.22
CA ARG A 339 5.43 2.16 13.80
C ARG A 339 6.40 1.59 12.76
N ASP A 340 6.32 2.00 11.49
CA ASP A 340 7.16 1.45 10.40
C ASP A 340 8.63 1.96 10.41
N GLY A 341 8.99 2.78 11.38
CA GLY A 341 10.32 3.38 11.53
C GLY A 341 10.48 4.74 10.85
N ARG A 342 9.44 5.24 10.17
CA ARG A 342 9.40 6.54 9.49
C ARG A 342 8.31 7.46 10.03
N GLY A 343 7.41 6.94 10.86
CA GLY A 343 6.35 7.70 11.52
C GLY A 343 6.69 8.08 12.96
N ILE A 344 5.80 8.84 13.58
CA ILE A 344 5.84 9.18 15.00
C ILE A 344 4.63 8.52 15.66
N PRO A 345 4.77 7.30 16.21
CA PRO A 345 3.64 6.58 16.74
C PRO A 345 3.15 7.16 18.08
N SER A 346 1.83 7.22 18.24
CA SER A 346 1.19 7.40 19.55
C SER A 346 1.16 6.08 20.33
N ILE A 347 0.70 6.13 21.58
CA ILE A 347 0.58 4.93 22.43
C ILE A 347 -0.41 3.90 21.87
N GLU A 348 -1.43 4.37 21.15
CA GLU A 348 -2.49 3.51 20.58
C GLU A 348 -2.19 3.05 19.15
N ASP A 349 -1.07 3.50 18.54
CA ASP A 349 -0.70 3.07 17.19
C ASP A 349 -0.07 1.66 17.20
N ASP A 350 -0.08 0.94 16.07
CA ASP A 350 -0.84 1.22 14.86
C ASP A 350 -2.29 0.77 15.03
N ARG A 351 -3.17 1.21 14.10
CA ARG A 351 -4.62 1.04 14.25
C ARG A 351 -5.24 0.52 12.96
N ILE A 352 -6.37 -0.18 13.14
CA ILE A 352 -7.37 -0.35 12.10
C ILE A 352 -8.60 0.44 12.55
N VAL A 353 -9.05 1.34 11.70
CA VAL A 353 -10.25 2.16 11.91
C VAL A 353 -11.19 1.97 10.73
N ARG A 354 -12.47 2.34 10.91
CA ARG A 354 -13.41 2.43 9.79
C ARG A 354 -14.23 3.70 9.84
N VAL A 355 -14.64 4.12 8.66
CA VAL A 355 -15.50 5.28 8.44
C VAL A 355 -16.68 4.85 7.57
N ARG A 356 -17.89 5.23 7.95
CA ARG A 356 -19.09 4.97 7.15
C ARG A 356 -19.17 5.99 6.01
N LEU A 357 -19.31 5.52 4.78
CA LEU A 357 -19.41 6.39 3.60
C LEU A 357 -20.85 6.84 3.28
N GLY A 358 -21.83 6.33 3.97
CA GLY A 358 -23.24 6.72 3.87
C GLY A 358 -24.03 5.93 2.84
#